data_4bd9852df716e51595be979a58ef5935
#
_entry.id   4bd9852df716e51595be979a58ef5935
#
_cell.length_a   1.000
_cell.length_b   1.000
_cell.length_c   1.000
_cell.angle_alpha   90.00
_cell.angle_beta   90.00
_cell.angle_gamma   90.00
#
_symmetry.space_group_name_H-M   'P 1'
#
loop_
_entity.id
_entity.type
_entity.pdbx_description
1 polymer ?
#
loop_
_entity_poly.entity_id
_entity_poly.type
_entity_poly.pdbx_seq_one_letter_code
_entity_poly.pdbx_strand_id
1 'polypeptide(L)'
;MSSPSPEDADETRFIARRRMEGSLLTCMQGPFLTTTTPTTYRVLLSPYTSHLRATVPSLLGLNQQIHAEASKVLYSAYCFSFHTSIEAAVPFLSDLTPQARSHVRHMSFTKKALPYTKEFDRAEWSSLCEYIALHHEAARSPDPAVPDALGFLLRSLHLNVVAGKPDTGWDAITPITAADYSTMMRMSREWGAGGGVFGGMDLEWAEQLMEIKGLKKLSVQALIEHCARPVSEKQAFWVAFSKSVEEGGFGEWVKGTMVDARM
;
A
#
# COMPACT_ATOMS: atom_id res chain seq x y z
N MET A 1 29.36 0.84 31.57
CA MET A 1 28.01 1.45 31.51
C MET A 1 28.17 2.73 30.73
N SER A 2 27.96 2.68 29.43
CA SER A 2 28.06 3.83 28.52
C SER A 2 26.72 4.55 28.50
N SER A 3 26.73 5.84 28.78
CA SER A 3 25.55 6.70 28.71
C SER A 3 25.09 6.81 27.28
N PRO A 4 23.77 6.76 27.00
CA PRO A 4 23.25 6.97 25.65
C PRO A 4 23.54 8.40 25.19
N SER A 5 23.87 8.56 23.90
CA SER A 5 24.17 9.83 23.29
C SER A 5 22.90 10.71 23.21
N PRO A 6 23.02 12.03 23.30
CA PRO A 6 21.85 12.93 23.27
C PRO A 6 21.11 12.99 21.93
N GLU A 7 21.59 12.32 20.88
CA GLU A 7 20.93 12.25 19.57
C GLU A 7 19.73 11.29 19.51
N ASP A 8 19.62 10.36 20.48
CA ASP A 8 18.51 9.39 20.53
C ASP A 8 17.22 9.94 21.17
N ALA A 9 17.22 11.16 21.69
CA ALA A 9 16.10 11.70 22.48
C ALA A 9 14.99 12.37 21.63
N ASP A 10 15.19 12.58 20.32
CA ASP A 10 14.29 13.41 19.51
C ASP A 10 13.39 12.60 18.55
N GLU A 11 13.19 11.32 18.85
CA GLU A 11 12.27 10.48 18.10
C GLU A 11 10.85 10.63 18.61
N THR A 12 10.04 11.40 17.90
CA THR A 12 8.60 11.50 18.19
C THR A 12 7.94 10.14 17.94
N ARG A 13 7.70 9.37 19.00
CA ARG A 13 6.92 8.13 18.97
C ARG A 13 5.45 8.50 19.00
N PHE A 14 4.73 8.26 17.92
CA PHE A 14 3.28 8.26 17.95
C PHE A 14 2.82 6.95 18.57
N ILE A 15 2.33 7.02 19.79
CA ILE A 15 1.66 5.90 20.46
C ILE A 15 0.17 6.06 20.16
N ALA A 16 -0.33 5.23 19.26
CA ALA A 16 -1.76 5.13 19.04
C ALA A 16 -2.42 4.50 20.27
N ARG A 17 -3.09 5.30 21.09
CA ARG A 17 -3.96 4.80 22.16
C ARG A 17 -5.28 4.38 21.54
N ARG A 18 -5.53 3.09 21.52
CA ARG A 18 -6.84 2.53 21.22
C ARG A 18 -7.81 3.00 22.31
N ARG A 19 -8.71 3.91 21.97
CA ARG A 19 -9.90 4.16 22.78
C ARG A 19 -10.88 3.05 22.46
N MET A 20 -11.04 2.10 23.38
CA MET A 20 -12.15 1.15 23.34
C MET A 20 -13.42 1.92 23.73
N GLU A 21 -14.12 2.47 22.76
CA GLU A 21 -15.55 2.71 22.88
C GLU A 21 -16.25 1.62 22.11
N GLY A 22 -17.07 0.86 22.83
CA GLY A 22 -17.75 -0.32 22.31
C GLY A 22 -18.65 0.01 21.15
N SER A 23 -18.26 -0.39 19.98
CA SER A 23 -19.12 -0.62 18.84
C SER A 23 -18.38 -1.54 17.89
N LEU A 24 -18.97 -2.70 17.67
CA LEU A 24 -18.80 -3.66 16.58
C LEU A 24 -17.68 -3.32 15.55
N LEU A 25 -16.43 -3.50 15.93
CA LEU A 25 -15.37 -3.81 14.99
C LEU A 25 -15.30 -5.32 14.82
N THR A 26 -16.40 -5.88 14.37
CA THR A 26 -16.46 -7.23 13.83
C THR A 26 -15.99 -7.09 12.39
N CYS A 27 -14.74 -6.86 12.19
CA CYS A 27 -14.13 -7.22 10.92
C CYS A 27 -12.68 -6.79 10.88
N MET A 28 -11.90 -7.57 10.27
CA MET A 28 -10.46 -7.50 10.09
C MET A 28 -9.68 -8.11 11.24
N GLN A 29 -9.96 -9.36 11.51
CA GLN A 29 -9.00 -10.23 12.18
C GLN A 29 -7.86 -10.57 11.23
N GLY A 30 -7.08 -9.55 10.86
CA GLY A 30 -5.76 -9.80 10.34
C GLY A 30 -4.85 -10.23 11.49
N PRO A 31 -3.77 -10.97 11.23
CA PRO A 31 -2.82 -11.42 12.27
C PRO A 31 -2.24 -10.29 13.11
N PHE A 32 -2.38 -9.04 12.69
CA PHE A 32 -1.93 -7.84 13.41
C PHE A 32 -2.93 -7.28 14.41
N LEU A 33 -4.22 -7.56 14.23
CA LEU A 33 -5.28 -7.03 15.09
C LEU A 33 -5.56 -7.91 16.31
N THR A 34 -4.86 -9.03 16.45
CA THR A 34 -5.00 -9.95 17.59
C THR A 34 -4.19 -9.53 18.81
N THR A 35 -3.27 -8.56 18.69
CA THR A 35 -2.49 -8.09 19.83
C THR A 35 -3.21 -6.96 20.53
N THR A 36 -3.48 -7.12 21.82
CA THR A 36 -4.01 -6.06 22.73
C THR A 36 -2.98 -4.97 23.01
N THR A 37 -1.77 -5.10 22.48
CA THR A 37 -0.70 -4.11 22.64
C THR A 37 -0.89 -2.99 21.61
N PRO A 38 -0.75 -1.72 22.01
CA PRO A 38 -0.85 -0.61 21.06
C PRO A 38 0.24 -0.74 19.99
N THR A 39 -0.18 -0.64 18.73
CA THR A 39 0.76 -0.64 17.60
C THR A 39 1.56 0.65 17.64
N THR A 40 2.87 0.52 17.71
CA THR A 40 3.79 1.66 17.65
C THR A 40 4.42 1.69 16.27
N TYR A 41 4.24 2.78 15.54
CA TYR A 41 4.93 2.99 14.27
C TYR A 41 5.71 4.30 14.29
N ARG A 42 6.80 4.30 13.56
CA ARG A 42 7.71 5.43 13.45
C ARG A 42 7.42 6.20 12.18
N VAL A 43 7.13 7.48 12.30
CA VAL A 43 6.99 8.36 11.14
C VAL A 43 8.37 8.92 10.79
N LEU A 44 8.86 8.56 9.61
CA LEU A 44 10.08 9.11 9.05
C LEU A 44 9.73 10.30 8.14
N LEU A 45 10.25 11.46 8.49
CA LEU A 45 10.11 12.66 7.69
C LEU A 45 11.37 12.83 6.81
N SER A 46 11.16 13.22 5.55
CA SER A 46 12.29 13.57 4.71
C SER A 46 13.00 14.84 5.27
N PRO A 47 14.27 15.08 4.97
CA PRO A 47 14.96 16.29 5.39
C PRO A 47 14.22 17.58 5.02
N TYR A 48 13.52 17.58 3.88
CA TYR A 48 12.74 18.74 3.41
C TYR A 48 11.45 18.98 4.23
N THR A 49 10.95 17.97 4.90
CA THR A 49 9.71 18.03 5.70
C THR A 49 9.96 17.85 7.19
N SER A 50 11.22 17.84 7.62
CA SER A 50 11.60 17.62 9.03
C SER A 50 10.98 18.66 9.99
N HIS A 51 10.79 19.90 9.51
CA HIS A 51 10.13 20.97 10.28
C HIS A 51 8.67 20.61 10.66
N LEU A 52 8.01 19.73 9.92
CA LEU A 52 6.64 19.31 10.21
C LEU A 52 6.54 18.54 11.53
N ARG A 53 7.65 17.94 12.01
CA ARG A 53 7.71 17.19 13.26
C ARG A 53 7.25 18.01 14.47
N ALA A 54 7.64 19.29 14.50
CA ALA A 54 7.23 20.21 15.56
C ALA A 54 5.96 20.99 15.17
N THR A 55 5.86 21.44 13.93
CA THR A 55 4.79 22.31 13.46
C THR A 55 3.43 21.61 13.45
N VAL A 56 3.36 20.36 12.97
CA VAL A 56 2.07 19.64 12.87
C VAL A 56 1.42 19.42 14.24
N PRO A 57 2.11 18.83 15.25
CA PRO A 57 1.51 18.67 16.57
C PRO A 57 1.07 20.01 17.20
N SER A 58 1.88 21.07 17.02
CA SER A 58 1.57 22.38 17.55
C SER A 58 0.30 22.98 16.94
N LEU A 59 0.13 22.86 15.61
CA LEU A 59 -1.07 23.32 14.91
C LEU A 59 -2.31 22.49 15.29
N LEU A 60 -2.17 21.17 15.32
CA LEU A 60 -3.27 20.26 15.67
C LEU A 60 -3.73 20.41 17.12
N GLY A 61 -2.88 20.92 18.01
CA GLY A 61 -3.18 21.13 19.43
C GLY A 61 -3.79 22.47 19.77
N LEU A 62 -3.90 23.44 18.83
CA LEU A 62 -4.33 24.80 19.15
C LEU A 62 -5.82 24.90 19.55
N ASN A 63 -6.71 24.52 18.65
CA ASN A 63 -8.16 24.49 18.89
C ASN A 63 -8.85 23.59 17.83
N GLN A 64 -10.16 23.33 18.03
CA GLN A 64 -10.91 22.42 17.16
C GLN A 64 -10.99 22.88 15.69
N GLN A 65 -11.15 24.17 15.46
CA GLN A 65 -11.24 24.71 14.09
C GLN A 65 -9.91 24.55 13.36
N ILE A 66 -8.82 24.98 13.96
CA ILE A 66 -7.47 24.85 13.39
C ILE A 66 -7.11 23.38 13.24
N HIS A 67 -7.48 22.51 14.19
CA HIS A 67 -7.31 21.07 14.08
C HIS A 67 -7.98 20.54 12.80
N ALA A 68 -9.24 20.89 12.56
CA ALA A 68 -9.97 20.42 11.38
C ALA A 68 -9.34 20.92 10.06
N GLU A 69 -8.97 22.19 9.99
CA GLU A 69 -8.34 22.80 8.82
C GLU A 69 -6.93 22.22 8.56
N ALA A 70 -6.09 22.13 9.59
CA ALA A 70 -4.74 21.58 9.50
C ALA A 70 -4.76 20.08 9.15
N SER A 71 -5.68 19.30 9.73
CA SER A 71 -5.88 17.89 9.39
C SER A 71 -6.26 17.73 7.92
N LYS A 72 -7.19 18.57 7.42
CA LYS A 72 -7.58 18.54 6.01
C LYS A 72 -6.38 18.79 5.09
N VAL A 73 -5.56 19.79 5.37
CA VAL A 73 -4.35 20.10 4.59
C VAL A 73 -3.35 18.95 4.69
N LEU A 74 -3.04 18.48 5.91
CA LEU A 74 -2.08 17.42 6.15
C LEU A 74 -2.43 16.15 5.38
N TYR A 75 -3.66 15.64 5.55
CA TYR A 75 -4.05 14.36 4.98
C TYR A 75 -4.40 14.43 3.49
N SER A 76 -4.71 15.61 2.95
CA SER A 76 -5.02 15.75 1.52
C SER A 76 -3.82 16.12 0.64
N ALA A 77 -2.81 16.77 1.19
CA ALA A 77 -1.67 17.28 0.41
C ALA A 77 -0.44 16.36 0.45
N TYR A 78 -0.28 15.59 1.52
CA TYR A 78 0.91 14.73 1.68
C TYR A 78 0.64 13.28 1.26
N CYS A 79 1.71 12.63 0.77
CA CYS A 79 1.70 11.22 0.42
C CYS A 79 2.23 10.41 1.62
N PHE A 80 1.42 9.46 2.08
CA PHE A 80 1.79 8.55 3.17
C PHE A 80 2.46 7.31 2.58
N SER A 81 3.71 7.08 2.93
CA SER A 81 4.55 6.05 2.35
C SER A 81 4.84 4.92 3.32
N PHE A 82 4.60 3.68 2.87
CA PHE A 82 4.82 2.45 3.63
C PHE A 82 5.82 1.58 2.86
N HIS A 83 7.12 1.84 3.10
CA HIS A 83 8.19 1.19 2.35
C HIS A 83 8.74 -0.06 3.01
N THR A 84 8.84 -0.05 4.34
CA THR A 84 9.47 -1.14 5.09
C THR A 84 8.47 -2.11 5.68
N SER A 85 7.26 -1.65 5.96
CA SER A 85 6.27 -2.38 6.73
C SER A 85 4.88 -2.00 6.24
N ILE A 86 4.31 -2.84 5.39
CA ILE A 86 2.97 -2.63 4.86
C ILE A 86 1.90 -2.86 5.94
N GLU A 87 2.21 -3.71 6.91
CA GLU A 87 1.37 -4.00 8.07
C GLU A 87 1.03 -2.75 8.91
N ALA A 88 1.84 -1.69 8.81
CA ALA A 88 1.58 -0.44 9.49
C ALA A 88 0.46 0.41 8.84
N ALA A 89 0.08 0.11 7.61
CA ALA A 89 -0.86 0.94 6.85
C ALA A 89 -2.29 0.85 7.39
N VAL A 90 -2.78 -0.36 7.68
CA VAL A 90 -4.14 -0.56 8.23
C VAL A 90 -4.26 0.03 9.65
N PRO A 91 -3.35 -0.25 10.60
CA PRO A 91 -3.33 0.42 11.91
C PRO A 91 -3.29 1.94 11.78
N PHE A 92 -2.41 2.48 10.94
CA PHE A 92 -2.34 3.93 10.72
C PHE A 92 -3.69 4.51 10.30
N LEU A 93 -4.35 3.92 9.29
CA LEU A 93 -5.64 4.39 8.81
C LEU A 93 -6.77 4.21 9.84
N SER A 94 -6.71 3.14 10.63
CA SER A 94 -7.71 2.83 11.66
C SER A 94 -7.61 3.75 12.87
N ASP A 95 -6.41 4.22 13.19
CA ASP A 95 -6.17 5.15 14.31
C ASP A 95 -6.58 6.59 13.99
N LEU A 96 -6.75 6.91 12.72
CA LEU A 96 -7.28 8.22 12.32
C LEU A 96 -8.76 8.35 12.66
N THR A 97 -9.15 9.55 13.11
CA THR A 97 -10.58 9.86 13.20
C THR A 97 -11.24 9.69 11.83
N PRO A 98 -12.53 9.33 11.75
CA PRO A 98 -13.25 9.19 10.48
C PRO A 98 -13.09 10.42 9.57
N GLN A 99 -13.14 11.62 10.17
CA GLN A 99 -12.95 12.87 9.45
C GLN A 99 -11.52 13.01 8.89
N ALA A 100 -10.49 12.76 9.68
CA ALA A 100 -9.10 12.84 9.24
C ALA A 100 -8.83 11.80 8.14
N ARG A 101 -9.30 10.55 8.33
CA ARG A 101 -9.20 9.48 7.35
C ARG A 101 -9.87 9.85 6.02
N SER A 102 -11.05 10.49 6.06
CA SER A 102 -11.76 10.90 4.85
C SER A 102 -10.97 11.92 3.99
N HIS A 103 -9.93 12.52 4.53
CA HIS A 103 -9.06 13.44 3.80
C HIS A 103 -7.83 12.78 3.18
N VAL A 104 -7.51 11.53 3.50
CA VAL A 104 -6.37 10.82 2.90
C VAL A 104 -6.58 10.67 1.39
N ARG A 105 -5.61 11.16 0.59
CA ARG A 105 -5.70 11.20 -0.88
C ARG A 105 -4.55 10.50 -1.59
N HIS A 106 -3.41 10.41 -0.95
CA HIS A 106 -2.17 9.97 -1.59
C HIS A 106 -1.45 8.95 -0.72
N MET A 107 -1.21 7.77 -1.27
CA MET A 107 -0.48 6.70 -0.58
C MET A 107 0.60 6.11 -1.48
N SER A 108 1.64 5.59 -0.86
CA SER A 108 2.73 4.89 -1.54
C SER A 108 3.05 3.60 -0.82
N PHE A 109 3.12 2.50 -1.56
CA PHE A 109 3.45 1.18 -1.04
C PHE A 109 4.65 0.59 -1.76
N THR A 110 5.39 -0.26 -1.06
CA THR A 110 6.46 -1.04 -1.67
C THR A 110 6.14 -2.52 -1.57
N LYS A 111 6.05 -3.19 -2.72
CA LYS A 111 5.84 -4.64 -2.82
C LYS A 111 7.14 -5.33 -3.16
N LYS A 112 7.55 -6.24 -2.29
CA LYS A 112 8.65 -7.17 -2.57
C LYS A 112 8.10 -8.34 -3.38
N ALA A 113 7.95 -8.13 -4.69
CA ALA A 113 7.45 -9.17 -5.61
C ALA A 113 8.56 -10.21 -5.91
N LEU A 114 8.99 -10.92 -4.89
CA LEU A 114 10.01 -11.97 -4.99
C LEU A 114 9.40 -13.27 -5.55
N PRO A 115 10.22 -14.18 -6.13
CA PRO A 115 9.73 -15.43 -6.67
C PRO A 115 9.19 -16.40 -5.59
N TYR A 116 9.39 -16.06 -4.32
CA TYR A 116 8.90 -16.82 -3.17
C TYR A 116 8.17 -15.87 -2.23
N THR A 117 6.84 -15.84 -2.31
CA THR A 117 6.02 -15.05 -1.40
C THR A 117 5.79 -15.83 -0.11
N LYS A 118 6.00 -15.18 1.03
CA LYS A 118 5.66 -15.74 2.33
C LYS A 118 4.15 -15.61 2.56
N GLU A 119 3.54 -16.59 3.20
CA GLU A 119 2.11 -16.59 3.54
C GLU A 119 1.71 -15.33 4.33
N PHE A 120 2.57 -14.90 5.23
CA PHE A 120 2.39 -13.68 6.00
C PHE A 120 2.28 -12.43 5.11
N ASP A 121 3.18 -12.24 4.16
CA ASP A 121 3.15 -11.11 3.22
C ASP A 121 1.86 -11.11 2.39
N ARG A 122 1.36 -12.30 2.02
CA ARG A 122 0.10 -12.45 1.29
C ARG A 122 -1.09 -11.98 2.12
N ALA A 123 -1.19 -12.42 3.37
CA ALA A 123 -2.27 -12.04 4.28
C ALA A 123 -2.30 -10.54 4.56
N GLU A 124 -1.13 -9.91 4.68
CA GLU A 124 -1.02 -8.48 4.89
C GLU A 124 -1.47 -7.65 3.69
N TRP A 125 -1.05 -8.06 2.50
CA TRP A 125 -1.51 -7.44 1.27
C TRP A 125 -3.00 -7.58 1.07
N SER A 126 -3.55 -8.77 1.31
CA SER A 126 -4.99 -9.02 1.26
C SER A 126 -5.74 -8.08 2.20
N SER A 127 -5.34 -8.05 3.47
CA SER A 127 -5.97 -7.20 4.49
C SER A 127 -5.91 -5.71 4.13
N LEU A 128 -4.78 -5.24 3.59
CA LEU A 128 -4.63 -3.85 3.18
C LEU A 128 -5.51 -3.51 1.99
N CYS A 129 -5.47 -4.32 0.92
CA CYS A 129 -6.23 -4.07 -0.30
C CYS A 129 -7.73 -4.12 -0.03
N GLU A 130 -8.20 -5.10 0.74
CA GLU A 130 -9.59 -5.21 1.17
C GLU A 130 -10.02 -3.99 2.01
N TYR A 131 -9.19 -3.59 2.98
CA TYR A 131 -9.47 -2.40 3.79
C TYR A 131 -9.63 -1.13 2.94
N ILE A 132 -8.69 -0.91 2.01
CA ILE A 132 -8.73 0.27 1.14
C ILE A 132 -9.94 0.18 0.20
N ALA A 133 -10.18 -0.96 -0.45
CA ALA A 133 -11.29 -1.14 -1.38
C ALA A 133 -12.64 -0.90 -0.70
N LEU A 134 -12.86 -1.47 0.48
CA LEU A 134 -14.07 -1.29 1.28
C LEU A 134 -14.34 0.18 1.61
N HIS A 135 -13.33 0.88 2.14
CA HIS A 135 -13.48 2.28 2.50
C HIS A 135 -13.58 3.21 1.28
N HIS A 136 -12.95 2.83 0.17
CA HIS A 136 -13.05 3.58 -1.08
C HIS A 136 -14.45 3.45 -1.69
N GLU A 137 -15.03 2.26 -1.67
CA GLU A 137 -16.40 2.02 -2.14
C GLU A 137 -17.43 2.73 -1.24
N ALA A 138 -17.28 2.64 0.08
CA ALA A 138 -18.11 3.36 1.02
C ALA A 138 -18.13 4.88 0.78
N ALA A 139 -16.99 5.46 0.36
CA ALA A 139 -16.90 6.87 0.02
C ALA A 139 -17.54 7.23 -1.33
N ARG A 140 -17.64 6.28 -2.26
CA ARG A 140 -18.27 6.47 -3.59
C ARG A 140 -19.78 6.29 -3.54
N SER A 141 -20.26 5.41 -2.69
CA SER A 141 -21.68 5.09 -2.51
C SER A 141 -22.04 5.20 -1.02
N PRO A 142 -22.11 6.43 -0.47
CA PRO A 142 -22.43 6.61 0.93
C PRO A 142 -23.84 6.11 1.21
N ASP A 143 -23.96 5.15 2.11
CA ASP A 143 -25.25 4.67 2.59
C ASP A 143 -25.80 5.67 3.60
N PRO A 144 -26.97 6.31 3.34
CA PRO A 144 -27.57 7.26 4.28
C PRO A 144 -27.99 6.59 5.60
N ALA A 145 -28.11 5.26 5.64
CA ALA A 145 -28.44 4.52 6.85
C ALA A 145 -27.23 4.35 7.81
N VAL A 146 -26.00 4.61 7.33
CA VAL A 146 -24.77 4.48 8.11
C VAL A 146 -23.95 5.75 8.04
N PRO A 147 -24.40 6.84 8.72
CA PRO A 147 -23.78 8.16 8.61
C PRO A 147 -22.33 8.20 9.07
N ASP A 148 -21.88 7.26 9.92
CA ASP A 148 -20.51 7.20 10.42
C ASP A 148 -19.54 6.38 9.54
N ALA A 149 -20.03 5.77 8.47
CA ALA A 149 -19.20 5.05 7.50
C ALA A 149 -18.50 6.04 6.54
N LEU A 150 -17.80 7.04 7.09
CA LEU A 150 -16.98 7.94 6.30
C LEU A 150 -15.80 7.15 5.71
N GLY A 151 -15.98 6.70 4.47
CA GLY A 151 -14.91 6.17 3.66
C GLY A 151 -13.90 7.25 3.27
N PHE A 152 -12.84 6.86 2.57
CA PHE A 152 -11.89 7.81 2.00
C PHE A 152 -11.69 7.56 0.50
N LEU A 153 -11.57 8.64 -0.27
CA LEU A 153 -11.32 8.57 -1.71
C LEU A 153 -9.82 8.75 -1.99
N LEU A 154 -9.14 7.65 -2.16
CA LEU A 154 -7.76 7.68 -2.63
C LEU A 154 -7.71 8.24 -4.06
N ARG A 155 -6.91 9.27 -4.29
CA ARG A 155 -6.76 9.89 -5.62
C ARG A 155 -5.54 9.38 -6.35
N SER A 156 -4.43 9.23 -5.64
CA SER A 156 -3.22 8.69 -6.23
C SER A 156 -2.62 7.58 -5.39
N LEU A 157 -2.17 6.56 -6.09
CA LEU A 157 -1.42 5.46 -5.52
C LEU A 157 -0.06 5.37 -6.23
N HIS A 158 1.01 5.30 -5.44
CA HIS A 158 2.35 5.02 -5.91
C HIS A 158 2.73 3.61 -5.46
N LEU A 159 2.96 2.73 -6.41
CA LEU A 159 3.37 1.36 -6.17
C LEU A 159 4.83 1.19 -6.59
N ASN A 160 5.69 0.95 -5.62
CA ASN A 160 7.07 0.57 -5.86
C ASN A 160 7.15 -0.95 -5.83
N VAL A 161 7.67 -1.56 -6.87
CA VAL A 161 7.82 -3.02 -6.97
C VAL A 161 9.29 -3.36 -6.99
N VAL A 162 9.74 -4.18 -6.04
CA VAL A 162 11.11 -4.68 -6.05
C VAL A 162 11.25 -5.66 -7.22
N ALA A 163 12.15 -5.33 -8.13
CA ALA A 163 12.36 -5.99 -9.41
C ALA A 163 13.79 -6.51 -9.51
N GLY A 164 13.96 -7.77 -9.88
CA GLY A 164 15.28 -8.39 -10.02
C GLY A 164 15.85 -8.20 -11.42
N LYS A 165 17.06 -7.65 -11.50
CA LYS A 165 17.82 -7.48 -12.74
C LYS A 165 19.11 -8.29 -12.69
N PRO A 166 19.25 -9.33 -13.53
CA PRO A 166 20.49 -10.07 -13.62
C PRO A 166 21.58 -9.22 -14.27
N ASP A 167 22.83 -9.43 -13.86
CA ASP A 167 23.99 -8.68 -14.36
C ASP A 167 24.23 -8.90 -15.86
N THR A 168 23.78 -10.03 -16.39
CA THR A 168 23.96 -10.38 -17.80
C THR A 168 22.68 -10.92 -18.41
N GLY A 169 22.49 -10.65 -19.71
CA GLY A 169 21.36 -11.20 -20.48
C GLY A 169 20.03 -10.45 -20.30
N TRP A 170 20.02 -9.31 -19.64
CA TRP A 170 18.81 -8.50 -19.43
C TRP A 170 18.11 -8.13 -20.75
N ASP A 171 18.86 -7.71 -21.76
CA ASP A 171 18.32 -7.27 -23.04
C ASP A 171 17.65 -8.39 -23.85
N ALA A 172 18.09 -9.63 -23.63
CA ALA A 172 17.54 -10.81 -24.28
C ALA A 172 16.23 -11.32 -23.63
N ILE A 173 15.85 -10.79 -22.46
CA ILE A 173 14.64 -11.18 -21.76
C ILE A 173 13.45 -10.48 -22.40
N THR A 174 12.41 -11.23 -22.75
CA THR A 174 11.15 -10.67 -23.24
C THR A 174 10.29 -10.25 -22.05
N PRO A 175 9.87 -8.98 -21.94
CA PRO A 175 8.96 -8.54 -20.89
C PRO A 175 7.57 -9.10 -21.09
N ILE A 176 6.84 -9.32 -20.00
CA ILE A 176 5.42 -9.70 -20.07
C ILE A 176 4.61 -8.45 -20.40
N THR A 177 3.77 -8.54 -21.43
CA THR A 177 2.93 -7.41 -21.86
C THR A 177 1.62 -7.32 -21.07
N ALA A 178 0.92 -6.19 -21.13
CA ALA A 178 -0.39 -6.03 -20.52
C ALA A 178 -1.43 -7.04 -21.07
N ALA A 179 -1.33 -7.41 -22.35
CA ALA A 179 -2.18 -8.41 -22.98
C ALA A 179 -1.90 -9.82 -22.43
N ASP A 180 -0.61 -10.15 -22.21
CA ASP A 180 -0.21 -11.43 -21.62
C ASP A 180 -0.78 -11.59 -20.21
N TYR A 181 -0.68 -10.55 -19.35
CA TYR A 181 -1.29 -10.56 -18.02
C TYR A 181 -2.79 -10.82 -18.09
N SER A 182 -3.50 -10.11 -18.96
CA SER A 182 -4.95 -10.26 -19.13
C SER A 182 -5.32 -11.68 -19.58
N THR A 183 -4.52 -12.27 -20.46
CA THR A 183 -4.71 -13.65 -20.93
C THR A 183 -4.44 -14.66 -19.82
N MET A 184 -3.33 -14.51 -19.11
CA MET A 184 -2.98 -15.38 -17.98
C MET A 184 -4.07 -15.37 -16.91
N MET A 185 -4.56 -14.18 -16.53
CA MET A 185 -5.62 -14.05 -15.54
C MET A 185 -6.93 -14.70 -15.97
N ARG A 186 -7.31 -14.56 -17.23
CA ARG A 186 -8.47 -15.25 -17.79
C ARG A 186 -8.30 -16.76 -17.69
N MET A 187 -7.17 -17.29 -18.11
CA MET A 187 -6.88 -18.73 -18.06
C MET A 187 -6.89 -19.27 -16.62
N SER A 188 -6.33 -18.53 -15.67
CA SER A 188 -6.36 -18.90 -14.24
C SER A 188 -7.78 -19.04 -13.71
N ARG A 189 -8.67 -18.11 -14.06
CA ARG A 189 -10.08 -18.16 -13.67
C ARG A 189 -10.84 -19.32 -14.32
N GLU A 190 -10.60 -19.56 -15.62
CA GLU A 190 -11.26 -20.64 -16.37
C GLU A 190 -10.85 -22.03 -15.86
N TRP A 191 -9.61 -22.21 -15.45
CA TRP A 191 -9.10 -23.51 -15.02
C TRP A 191 -9.30 -23.79 -13.52
N GLY A 192 -9.90 -22.83 -12.79
CA GLY A 192 -10.18 -23.00 -11.35
C GLY A 192 -8.92 -23.17 -10.51
N ALA A 193 -7.75 -22.84 -11.06
CA ALA A 193 -6.51 -22.77 -10.30
C ALA A 193 -6.64 -21.57 -9.36
N GLY A 194 -7.05 -21.83 -8.14
CA GLY A 194 -7.22 -20.80 -7.13
C GLY A 194 -5.95 -19.98 -6.95
N GLY A 195 -6.10 -18.66 -7.11
CA GLY A 195 -5.07 -17.68 -6.87
C GLY A 195 -3.99 -17.61 -7.97
N GLY A 196 -3.93 -16.53 -8.67
CA GLY A 196 -3.04 -16.12 -9.76
C GLY A 196 -1.58 -16.58 -9.76
N VAL A 197 -1.35 -17.91 -9.69
CA VAL A 197 0.00 -18.49 -9.74
C VAL A 197 0.37 -18.76 -11.19
N PHE A 198 1.19 -17.86 -11.76
CA PHE A 198 1.69 -17.97 -13.12
C PHE A 198 3.18 -18.29 -13.12
N GLY A 199 3.59 -19.30 -13.88
CA GLY A 199 5.00 -19.71 -13.89
C GLY A 199 5.57 -20.00 -12.51
N GLY A 200 4.71 -20.36 -11.53
CA GLY A 200 5.08 -20.54 -10.13
C GLY A 200 5.26 -19.24 -9.33
N MET A 201 4.92 -18.08 -9.88
CA MET A 201 4.91 -16.80 -9.18
C MET A 201 3.48 -16.40 -8.80
N ASP A 202 3.34 -15.89 -7.59
CA ASP A 202 2.08 -15.42 -7.04
C ASP A 202 1.82 -13.97 -7.45
N LEU A 203 0.79 -13.76 -8.26
CA LEU A 203 0.26 -12.44 -8.65
C LEU A 203 -1.09 -12.13 -8.00
N GLU A 204 -1.56 -12.94 -7.06
CA GLU A 204 -2.83 -12.72 -6.35
C GLU A 204 -2.88 -11.33 -5.71
N TRP A 205 -1.75 -10.87 -5.16
CA TRP A 205 -1.64 -9.52 -4.61
C TRP A 205 -1.96 -8.41 -5.64
N ALA A 206 -1.68 -8.64 -6.92
CA ALA A 206 -2.00 -7.67 -7.96
C ALA A 206 -3.50 -7.69 -8.28
N GLU A 207 -4.15 -8.87 -8.24
CA GLU A 207 -5.61 -8.96 -8.36
C GLU A 207 -6.30 -8.22 -7.20
N GLN A 208 -5.86 -8.46 -5.98
CA GLN A 208 -6.37 -7.78 -4.79
C GLN A 208 -6.17 -6.26 -4.88
N LEU A 209 -5.00 -5.81 -5.35
CA LEU A 209 -4.74 -4.40 -5.57
C LEU A 209 -5.71 -3.79 -6.58
N MET A 210 -6.05 -4.52 -7.66
CA MET A 210 -6.97 -4.06 -8.70
C MET A 210 -8.44 -3.97 -8.26
N GLU A 211 -8.78 -4.41 -7.06
CA GLU A 211 -10.09 -4.14 -6.44
C GLU A 211 -10.25 -2.66 -6.08
N ILE A 212 -9.14 -1.95 -5.88
CA ILE A 212 -9.14 -0.50 -5.65
C ILE A 212 -9.36 0.21 -6.98
N LYS A 213 -10.58 0.63 -7.26
CA LYS A 213 -10.98 1.27 -8.53
C LYS A 213 -11.25 2.75 -8.35
N GLY A 214 -11.22 3.50 -9.46
CA GLY A 214 -11.59 4.92 -9.46
C GLY A 214 -10.46 5.84 -8.98
N LEU A 215 -9.22 5.40 -9.08
CA LEU A 215 -8.07 6.26 -8.87
C LEU A 215 -7.96 7.30 -9.99
N LYS A 216 -7.48 8.49 -9.65
CA LYS A 216 -7.12 9.50 -10.66
C LYS A 216 -5.73 9.27 -11.22
N LYS A 217 -4.83 8.72 -10.42
CA LYS A 217 -3.44 8.47 -10.80
C LYS A 217 -2.92 7.20 -10.14
N LEU A 218 -2.36 6.32 -10.95
CA LEU A 218 -1.54 5.21 -10.50
C LEU A 218 -0.14 5.37 -11.09
N SER A 219 0.88 5.31 -10.25
CA SER A 219 2.27 5.26 -10.65
C SER A 219 2.87 3.94 -10.19
N VAL A 220 3.40 3.18 -11.13
CA VAL A 220 4.15 1.96 -10.84
C VAL A 220 5.61 2.22 -11.16
N GLN A 221 6.50 1.92 -10.22
CA GLN A 221 7.94 2.12 -10.36
C GLN A 221 8.68 0.85 -9.96
N ALA A 222 9.63 0.43 -10.77
CA ALA A 222 10.55 -0.65 -10.43
C ALA A 222 11.64 -0.14 -9.48
N LEU A 223 11.83 -0.84 -8.38
CA LEU A 223 13.02 -0.72 -7.53
C LEU A 223 13.95 -1.86 -7.91
N ILE A 224 14.96 -1.53 -8.71
CA ILE A 224 15.87 -2.52 -9.28
C ILE A 224 16.84 -3.01 -8.21
N GLU A 225 16.84 -4.33 -7.99
CA GLU A 225 17.84 -5.05 -7.20
C GLU A 225 18.61 -6.00 -8.11
N HIS A 226 19.94 -6.05 -7.94
CA HIS A 226 20.77 -7.00 -8.67
C HIS A 226 20.46 -8.42 -8.21
N CYS A 227 20.35 -9.34 -9.16
CA CYS A 227 20.12 -10.75 -8.89
C CYS A 227 21.01 -11.65 -9.75
N ALA A 228 21.15 -12.90 -9.31
CA ALA A 228 21.83 -13.91 -10.11
C ALA A 228 21.02 -14.25 -11.37
N ARG A 229 21.71 -14.79 -12.38
CA ARG A 229 21.05 -15.32 -13.58
C ARG A 229 20.00 -16.39 -13.19
N PRO A 230 18.81 -16.35 -13.77
CA PRO A 230 17.77 -17.33 -13.46
C PRO A 230 18.21 -18.75 -13.83
N VAL A 231 18.06 -19.68 -12.87
CA VAL A 231 18.38 -21.10 -13.04
C VAL A 231 17.13 -21.99 -13.06
N SER A 232 15.96 -21.43 -12.83
CA SER A 232 14.67 -22.12 -12.86
C SER A 232 13.63 -21.32 -13.65
N GLU A 233 12.59 -21.99 -14.13
CA GLU A 233 11.47 -21.36 -14.82
C GLU A 233 10.80 -20.27 -13.97
N LYS A 234 10.65 -20.54 -12.68
CA LYS A 234 10.09 -19.58 -11.73
C LYS A 234 10.92 -18.29 -11.62
N GLN A 235 12.24 -18.42 -11.57
CA GLN A 235 13.13 -17.27 -11.57
C GLN A 235 13.14 -16.56 -12.92
N ALA A 236 13.09 -17.31 -14.04
CA ALA A 236 13.00 -16.72 -15.37
C ALA A 236 11.71 -15.91 -15.54
N PHE A 237 10.59 -16.45 -15.05
CA PHE A 237 9.31 -15.72 -15.05
C PHE A 237 9.39 -14.46 -14.18
N TRP A 238 9.98 -14.55 -12.99
CA TRP A 238 10.16 -13.40 -12.12
C TRP A 238 11.03 -12.31 -12.75
N VAL A 239 12.09 -12.68 -13.47
CA VAL A 239 12.94 -11.71 -14.18
C VAL A 239 12.18 -11.08 -15.36
N ALA A 240 11.36 -11.85 -16.10
CA ALA A 240 10.49 -11.32 -17.16
C ALA A 240 9.40 -10.37 -16.58
N PHE A 241 8.81 -10.72 -15.43
CA PHE A 241 7.93 -9.85 -14.67
C PHE A 241 8.65 -8.56 -14.26
N SER A 242 9.86 -8.67 -13.71
CA SER A 242 10.67 -7.52 -13.28
C SER A 242 10.94 -6.56 -14.44
N LYS A 243 11.25 -7.09 -15.62
CA LYS A 243 11.44 -6.32 -16.84
C LYS A 243 10.14 -5.65 -17.29
N SER A 244 9.02 -6.34 -17.18
CA SER A 244 7.69 -5.79 -17.46
C SER A 244 7.32 -4.62 -16.53
N VAL A 245 7.75 -4.66 -15.27
CA VAL A 245 7.54 -3.53 -14.34
C VAL A 245 8.40 -2.33 -14.76
N GLU A 246 9.67 -2.55 -15.13
CA GLU A 246 10.59 -1.51 -15.59
C GLU A 246 10.12 -0.86 -16.90
N GLU A 247 9.69 -1.66 -17.88
CA GLU A 247 9.26 -1.21 -19.21
C GLU A 247 7.80 -0.77 -19.27
N GLY A 248 7.02 -0.95 -18.21
CA GLY A 248 5.68 -0.43 -18.07
C GLY A 248 4.53 -1.40 -18.37
N GLY A 249 4.77 -2.59 -18.93
CA GLY A 249 3.71 -3.55 -19.27
C GLY A 249 2.83 -3.95 -18.10
N PHE A 250 3.44 -4.24 -16.94
CA PHE A 250 2.71 -4.46 -15.69
C PHE A 250 1.90 -3.22 -15.27
N GLY A 251 2.55 -2.04 -15.35
CA GLY A 251 1.92 -0.77 -14.98
C GLY A 251 0.70 -0.44 -15.87
N GLU A 252 0.76 -0.71 -17.16
CA GLU A 252 -0.35 -0.51 -18.10
C GLU A 252 -1.52 -1.44 -17.78
N TRP A 253 -1.24 -2.70 -17.51
CA TRP A 253 -2.26 -3.68 -17.13
C TRP A 253 -3.02 -3.25 -15.87
N VAL A 254 -2.31 -2.91 -14.80
CA VAL A 254 -2.93 -2.50 -13.54
C VAL A 254 -3.68 -1.17 -13.67
N LYS A 255 -3.10 -0.20 -14.40
CA LYS A 255 -3.74 1.10 -14.67
C LYS A 255 -5.06 0.96 -15.41
N GLY A 256 -5.12 0.07 -16.41
CA GLY A 256 -6.33 -0.15 -17.19
C GLY A 256 -7.54 -0.59 -16.36
N THR A 257 -7.29 -1.12 -15.15
CA THR A 257 -8.36 -1.58 -14.24
C THR A 257 -8.66 -0.59 -13.13
N MET A 258 -7.64 0.08 -12.60
CA MET A 258 -7.74 0.89 -11.38
C MET A 258 -8.03 2.37 -11.63
N VAL A 259 -7.62 2.90 -12.79
CA VAL A 259 -7.74 4.32 -13.11
C VAL A 259 -9.00 4.56 -13.95
N ASP A 260 -9.83 5.50 -13.53
CA ASP A 260 -11.01 5.89 -14.30
C ASP A 260 -10.57 6.51 -15.64
N ALA A 261 -11.00 5.90 -16.74
CA ALA A 261 -10.70 6.37 -18.10
C ALA A 261 -11.46 7.66 -18.48
N ARG A 262 -12.25 8.21 -17.56
CA ARG A 262 -13.06 9.42 -17.79
C ARG A 262 -12.38 10.62 -17.13
N MET A 263 -11.52 11.25 -17.85
CA MET A 263 -11.22 12.67 -17.70
C MET A 263 -11.40 13.39 -19.02
#